data_f4897ba68c273bb1dace676f0c129cdf
#
_entry.id   f4897ba68c273bb1dace676f0c129cdf
#
_cell.length_a   1.000
_cell.length_b   1.000
_cell.length_c   1.000
_cell.angle_alpha   90.00
_cell.angle_beta   90.00
_cell.angle_gamma   90.00
#
_symmetry.space_group_name_H-M   'P 1'
#
loop_
_entity.id
_entity.type
_entity.pdbx_description
1 polymer ?
#
loop_
_entity_poly.entity_id
_entity_poly.type
_entity_poly.pdbx_seq_one_letter_code
_entity_poly.pdbx_strand_id
1 'polypeptide(L)'
;MNRLTRNTGFGAGFPHKGLNERTVVGPPNGDAQMTRTLVITVDRDNDLGLKTSIRGPVVGRRQVLTAALKLGIADPEESDTNAILGALSVNDKLMEGKSEEDEIEIAILTGDEKVGVRSDRAIAAQLDEVVSAFQPDQAILVTDGAEDESVLPIITSQVRIDHVEKVIVRQSQG
;
A
#
# COMPACT_ATOMS: atom_id res chain seq x y z
N MET A 1 86.00 -39.89 0.75
CA MET A 1 85.99 -40.59 -0.54
C MET A 1 84.61 -40.56 -1.14
N ASN A 2 84.45 -39.87 -2.27
CA ASN A 2 83.52 -40.12 -3.40
C ASN A 2 82.03 -40.19 -3.08
N ARG A 3 81.15 -39.61 -3.85
CA ARG A 3 81.01 -38.95 -5.18
C ARG A 3 79.63 -38.41 -5.26
N LEU A 4 79.54 -37.21 -5.68
CA LEU A 4 78.69 -36.71 -6.75
C LEU A 4 77.65 -37.66 -7.40
N THR A 5 76.40 -37.27 -7.38
CA THR A 5 75.62 -37.24 -8.63
C THR A 5 74.57 -36.17 -8.54
N ARG A 6 74.58 -35.31 -9.56
CA ARG A 6 73.58 -34.33 -9.96
C ARG A 6 72.34 -35.07 -10.36
N ASN A 7 71.23 -34.51 -10.04
CA ASN A 7 70.09 -34.64 -10.95
C ASN A 7 69.33 -33.34 -10.97
N THR A 8 69.36 -32.76 -12.14
CA THR A 8 68.61 -31.62 -12.61
C THR A 8 67.20 -32.08 -12.90
N GLY A 9 66.22 -31.55 -12.19
CA GLY A 9 64.81 -31.69 -12.53
C GLY A 9 64.17 -30.31 -12.54
N PHE A 10 64.15 -29.73 -13.74
CA PHE A 10 63.33 -28.58 -14.06
C PHE A 10 61.87 -28.97 -13.96
N GLY A 11 61.17 -28.52 -12.92
CA GLY A 11 59.77 -28.54 -12.81
C GLY A 11 59.28 -27.12 -12.65
N ALA A 12 59.04 -26.45 -13.74
CA ALA A 12 58.36 -25.16 -13.73
C ALA A 12 56.91 -25.36 -13.36
N GLY A 13 56.63 -25.31 -12.05
CA GLY A 13 55.26 -25.17 -11.58
C GLY A 13 54.80 -23.75 -11.85
N PHE A 14 53.93 -23.59 -12.81
CA PHE A 14 53.18 -22.33 -12.96
C PHE A 14 52.37 -22.10 -11.69
N PRO A 15 52.45 -20.91 -11.11
CA PRO A 15 51.51 -20.58 -10.06
C PRO A 15 50.13 -20.53 -10.70
N HIS A 16 49.26 -21.47 -10.37
CA HIS A 16 47.84 -21.30 -10.60
C HIS A 16 47.43 -20.01 -9.86
N LYS A 17 47.24 -18.94 -10.65
CA LYS A 17 46.52 -17.80 -10.18
C LYS A 17 45.18 -18.33 -9.73
N GLY A 18 44.99 -18.44 -8.44
CA GLY A 18 43.68 -18.62 -7.88
C GLY A 18 42.78 -17.55 -8.49
N LEU A 19 41.80 -18.00 -9.20
CA LEU A 19 40.67 -17.17 -9.57
C LEU A 19 40.23 -16.55 -8.24
N ASN A 20 40.45 -15.24 -8.12
CA ASN A 20 39.79 -14.44 -7.11
C ASN A 20 38.30 -14.62 -7.42
N GLU A 21 37.67 -15.59 -6.76
CA GLU A 21 36.25 -15.53 -6.54
C GLU A 21 36.02 -14.22 -5.83
N ARG A 22 35.75 -13.18 -6.63
CA ARG A 22 35.06 -12.02 -6.10
C ARG A 22 33.75 -12.60 -5.59
N THR A 23 33.76 -12.91 -4.29
CA THR A 23 32.52 -12.96 -3.55
C THR A 23 31.88 -11.62 -3.85
N VAL A 24 30.87 -11.64 -4.72
CA VAL A 24 29.97 -10.52 -4.87
C VAL A 24 29.27 -10.48 -3.52
N VAL A 25 29.88 -9.76 -2.60
CA VAL A 25 29.17 -9.28 -1.43
C VAL A 25 28.10 -8.40 -2.05
N GLY A 26 26.90 -8.93 -2.17
CA GLY A 26 25.74 -8.11 -2.45
C GLY A 26 25.79 -6.93 -1.46
N PRO A 27 25.21 -5.79 -1.80
CA PRO A 27 25.19 -4.66 -0.90
C PRO A 27 24.82 -5.20 0.48
N PRO A 28 25.50 -4.77 1.56
CA PRO A 28 25.14 -5.19 2.90
C PRO A 28 23.64 -5.02 2.98
N ASN A 29 22.93 -6.09 3.39
CA ASN A 29 21.47 -6.13 3.46
C ASN A 29 21.01 -4.74 3.82
N GLY A 30 20.57 -3.96 2.81
CA GLY A 30 20.11 -2.60 3.03
C GLY A 30 19.10 -2.76 4.13
N ASP A 31 19.23 -2.01 5.20
CA ASP A 31 18.31 -1.98 6.30
C ASP A 31 16.93 -2.12 5.68
N ALA A 32 16.21 -3.20 6.02
CA ALA A 32 14.89 -3.44 5.47
C ALA A 32 14.10 -2.20 5.85
N GLN A 33 13.97 -1.28 4.90
CA GLN A 33 13.42 0.04 5.17
C GLN A 33 11.94 -0.18 5.42
N MET A 34 11.51 0.11 6.64
CA MET A 34 10.11 0.08 7.04
C MET A 34 9.27 0.88 6.05
N THR A 35 8.29 0.24 5.42
CA THR A 35 7.36 0.89 4.51
C THR A 35 6.02 1.06 5.20
N ARG A 36 5.49 2.28 5.14
CA ARG A 36 4.17 2.62 5.70
C ARG A 36 3.21 2.83 4.54
N THR A 37 2.24 1.95 4.41
CA THR A 37 1.25 1.98 3.33
C THR A 37 -0.12 2.31 3.88
N LEU A 38 -0.76 3.32 3.30
CA LEU A 38 -2.12 3.75 3.62
C LEU A 38 -3.08 3.26 2.54
N VAL A 39 -4.04 2.43 2.91
CA VAL A 39 -5.15 2.03 2.03
C VAL A 39 -6.30 3.02 2.22
N ILE A 40 -6.73 3.66 1.16
CA ILE A 40 -7.74 4.72 1.18
C ILE A 40 -8.91 4.34 0.29
N THR A 41 -10.11 4.59 0.76
CA THR A 41 -11.30 4.71 -0.07
C THR A 41 -12.01 6.03 0.24
N VAL A 42 -12.69 6.61 -0.75
CA VAL A 42 -13.29 7.93 -0.64
C VAL A 42 -14.79 7.85 -0.96
N ASP A 43 -15.59 8.29 -0.02
CA ASP A 43 -17.04 8.49 -0.13
C ASP A 43 -17.27 9.99 -0.35
N ARG A 44 -17.31 10.41 -1.62
CA ARG A 44 -17.25 11.83 -1.99
C ARG A 44 -18.49 12.62 -1.65
N ASP A 45 -19.65 12.01 -1.71
CA ASP A 45 -20.96 12.62 -1.42
C ASP A 45 -21.43 12.39 0.02
N ASN A 46 -20.60 11.71 0.82
CA ASN A 46 -20.88 11.46 2.24
C ASN A 46 -22.12 10.59 2.50
N ASP A 47 -22.34 9.60 1.68
CA ASP A 47 -23.41 8.62 1.91
C ASP A 47 -23.30 7.91 3.25
N LEU A 48 -22.06 7.61 3.66
CA LEU A 48 -21.78 7.03 4.96
C LEU A 48 -22.31 7.90 6.11
N GLY A 49 -22.03 9.19 6.08
CA GLY A 49 -22.51 10.14 7.09
C GLY A 49 -24.03 10.32 7.05
N LEU A 50 -24.59 10.45 5.85
CA LEU A 50 -26.02 10.67 5.66
C LEU A 50 -26.87 9.44 6.06
N LYS A 51 -26.41 8.24 5.75
CA LYS A 51 -27.16 7.00 5.97
C LYS A 51 -26.88 6.34 7.32
N THR A 52 -25.70 6.57 7.91
CA THR A 52 -25.29 5.88 9.14
C THR A 52 -24.88 6.79 10.28
N SER A 53 -24.77 8.10 10.06
CA SER A 53 -24.25 9.10 11.01
C SER A 53 -22.77 8.92 11.37
N ILE A 54 -22.04 8.06 10.67
CA ILE A 54 -20.61 7.90 10.86
C ILE A 54 -19.89 9.04 10.15
N ARG A 55 -19.01 9.72 10.87
CA ARG A 55 -18.20 10.83 10.32
C ARG A 55 -16.81 10.36 9.97
N GLY A 56 -16.30 10.83 8.84
CA GLY A 56 -14.91 10.63 8.45
C GLY A 56 -13.93 11.60 9.17
N PRO A 57 -12.61 11.30 9.12
CA PRO A 57 -12.08 10.08 8.55
C PRO A 57 -12.40 8.86 9.44
N VAL A 58 -12.66 7.72 8.83
CA VAL A 58 -12.81 6.45 9.55
C VAL A 58 -11.49 5.72 9.40
N VAL A 59 -10.76 5.55 10.48
CA VAL A 59 -9.40 4.99 10.48
C VAL A 59 -9.34 3.69 11.26
N GLY A 60 -8.67 2.71 10.69
CA GLY A 60 -8.46 1.41 11.30
C GLY A 60 -9.43 0.34 10.79
N ARG A 61 -8.91 -0.88 10.68
CA ARG A 61 -9.66 -2.01 10.10
C ARG A 61 -11.01 -2.25 10.77
N ARG A 62 -11.02 -2.24 12.09
CA ARG A 62 -12.24 -2.51 12.86
C ARG A 62 -13.32 -1.46 12.61
N GLN A 63 -12.94 -0.20 12.60
CA GLN A 63 -13.83 0.93 12.37
C GLN A 63 -14.35 0.94 10.94
N VAL A 64 -13.47 0.66 9.98
CA VAL A 64 -13.84 0.57 8.56
C VAL A 64 -14.78 -0.61 8.31
N LEU A 65 -14.55 -1.76 8.93
CA LEU A 65 -15.47 -2.91 8.83
C LEU A 65 -16.85 -2.58 9.41
N THR A 66 -16.89 -1.92 10.56
CA THR A 66 -18.15 -1.47 11.16
C THR A 66 -18.89 -0.50 10.24
N ALA A 67 -18.18 0.45 9.63
CA ALA A 67 -18.76 1.39 8.68
C ALA A 67 -19.35 0.67 7.46
N ALA A 68 -18.62 -0.28 6.88
CA ALA A 68 -19.09 -1.08 5.75
C ALA A 68 -20.38 -1.84 6.07
N LEU A 69 -20.44 -2.48 7.24
CA LEU A 69 -21.63 -3.23 7.68
C LEU A 69 -22.82 -2.30 7.90
N LYS A 70 -22.62 -1.18 8.56
CA LYS A 70 -23.72 -0.21 8.80
C LYS A 70 -24.25 0.39 7.50
N LEU A 71 -23.36 0.77 6.58
CA LEU A 71 -23.77 1.32 5.29
C LEU A 71 -24.53 0.28 4.46
N GLY A 72 -24.01 -0.94 4.36
CA GLY A 72 -24.65 -2.02 3.62
C GLY A 72 -26.00 -2.46 4.21
N ILE A 73 -26.19 -2.34 5.51
CA ILE A 73 -27.47 -2.61 6.17
C ILE A 73 -28.46 -1.44 5.95
N ALA A 74 -27.95 -0.21 5.99
CA ALA A 74 -28.79 0.98 5.77
C ALA A 74 -29.24 1.09 4.31
N ASP A 75 -28.37 0.75 3.38
CA ASP A 75 -28.65 0.75 1.95
C ASP A 75 -27.91 -0.38 1.25
N PRO A 76 -28.55 -1.55 1.04
CA PRO A 76 -27.91 -2.70 0.40
C PRO A 76 -27.49 -2.48 -1.07
N GLU A 77 -28.02 -1.45 -1.72
CA GLU A 77 -27.69 -1.12 -3.11
C GLU A 77 -26.58 -0.08 -3.24
N GLU A 78 -26.10 0.43 -2.10
CA GLU A 78 -25.05 1.45 -2.11
C GLU A 78 -23.72 0.93 -2.63
N SER A 79 -23.23 1.56 -3.69
CA SER A 79 -21.98 1.15 -4.37
C SER A 79 -20.72 1.38 -3.53
N ASP A 80 -20.74 2.39 -2.65
CA ASP A 80 -19.60 2.70 -1.78
C ASP A 80 -19.27 1.57 -0.79
N THR A 81 -20.30 0.78 -0.42
CA THR A 81 -20.06 -0.42 0.40
C THR A 81 -19.09 -1.39 -0.29
N ASN A 82 -19.19 -1.55 -1.60
CA ASN A 82 -18.27 -2.42 -2.36
C ASN A 82 -16.85 -1.86 -2.38
N ALA A 83 -16.69 -0.56 -2.49
CA ALA A 83 -15.37 0.08 -2.43
C ALA A 83 -14.74 -0.07 -1.04
N ILE A 84 -15.53 0.08 0.03
CA ILE A 84 -15.06 -0.13 1.41
C ILE A 84 -14.65 -1.59 1.64
N LEU A 85 -15.46 -2.55 1.20
CA LEU A 85 -15.12 -3.98 1.29
C LEU A 85 -13.89 -4.32 0.45
N GLY A 86 -13.74 -3.69 -0.71
CA GLY A 86 -12.55 -3.80 -1.54
C GLY A 86 -11.30 -3.27 -0.83
N ALA A 87 -11.41 -2.14 -0.15
CA ALA A 87 -10.32 -1.58 0.66
C ALA A 87 -9.91 -2.52 1.81
N LEU A 88 -10.89 -3.10 2.50
CA LEU A 88 -10.63 -4.12 3.53
C LEU A 88 -9.92 -5.36 2.95
N SER A 89 -10.34 -5.82 1.78
CA SER A 89 -9.71 -6.94 1.09
C SER A 89 -8.25 -6.65 0.75
N VAL A 90 -7.95 -5.46 0.22
CA VAL A 90 -6.58 -5.02 -0.08
C VAL A 90 -5.76 -4.93 1.20
N ASN A 91 -6.31 -4.32 2.25
CA ASN A 91 -5.66 -4.21 3.55
C ASN A 91 -5.29 -5.59 4.11
N ASP A 92 -6.20 -6.54 4.08
CA ASP A 92 -5.98 -7.87 4.63
C ASP A 92 -4.92 -8.65 3.84
N LYS A 93 -4.92 -8.55 2.51
CA LYS A 93 -3.88 -9.15 1.67
C LYS A 93 -2.50 -8.56 1.93
N LEU A 94 -2.41 -7.25 2.11
CA LEU A 94 -1.16 -6.59 2.46
C LEU A 94 -0.68 -7.01 3.86
N MET A 95 -1.59 -7.12 4.82
CA MET A 95 -1.24 -7.58 6.17
C MET A 95 -0.70 -9.01 6.20
N GLU A 96 -1.23 -9.89 5.34
CA GLU A 96 -0.72 -11.28 5.20
C GLU A 96 0.68 -11.33 4.57
N GLY A 97 0.96 -10.46 3.60
CA GLY A 97 2.20 -10.47 2.80
C GLY A 97 3.30 -9.55 3.30
N LYS A 98 3.04 -8.73 4.32
CA LYS A 98 3.99 -7.73 4.80
C LYS A 98 5.16 -8.35 5.57
N SER A 99 6.31 -7.65 5.58
CA SER A 99 7.38 -7.91 6.54
C SER A 99 6.98 -7.44 7.95
N GLU A 100 7.70 -7.89 8.98
CA GLU A 100 7.40 -7.49 10.36
C GLU A 100 7.57 -5.98 10.59
N GLU A 101 8.43 -5.34 9.82
CA GLU A 101 8.74 -3.92 9.94
C GLU A 101 7.74 -3.01 9.21
N ASP A 102 7.02 -3.54 8.22
CA ASP A 102 6.04 -2.77 7.46
C ASP A 102 4.80 -2.49 8.28
N GLU A 103 4.26 -1.29 8.11
CA GLU A 103 3.00 -0.88 8.72
C GLU A 103 1.95 -0.59 7.64
N ILE A 104 0.73 -1.00 7.90
CA ILE A 104 -0.41 -0.79 7.02
C ILE A 104 -1.55 -0.19 7.81
N GLU A 105 -2.12 0.87 7.29
CA GLU A 105 -3.32 1.50 7.84
C GLU A 105 -4.38 1.60 6.74
N ILE A 106 -5.64 1.64 7.15
CA ILE A 106 -6.78 1.79 6.27
C ILE A 106 -7.66 2.94 6.73
N ALA A 107 -8.15 3.72 5.79
CA ALA A 107 -9.04 4.84 6.10
C ALA A 107 -10.13 5.04 5.05
N ILE A 108 -11.31 5.47 5.51
CA ILE A 108 -12.36 6.04 4.68
C ILE A 108 -12.32 7.55 4.87
N LEU A 109 -12.25 8.27 3.75
CA LEU A 109 -12.41 9.72 3.72
C LEU A 109 -13.81 10.04 3.22
N THR A 110 -14.50 10.95 3.89
CA THR A 110 -15.86 11.34 3.53
C THR A 110 -15.91 12.78 3.06
N GLY A 111 -16.59 13.01 1.96
CA GLY A 111 -16.81 14.34 1.42
C GLY A 111 -17.99 15.05 2.07
N ASP A 112 -18.80 15.68 1.22
CA ASP A 112 -19.99 16.45 1.62
C ASP A 112 -21.13 16.12 0.64
N GLU A 113 -22.35 16.10 1.12
CA GLU A 113 -23.56 15.90 0.31
C GLU A 113 -23.59 16.83 -0.91
N LYS A 114 -23.09 18.06 -0.74
CA LYS A 114 -22.86 18.98 -1.84
C LYS A 114 -21.51 18.72 -2.47
N VAL A 115 -21.50 17.82 -3.43
CA VAL A 115 -20.31 17.46 -4.20
C VAL A 115 -19.71 18.70 -4.87
N GLY A 116 -18.39 18.81 -4.89
CA GLY A 116 -17.64 19.93 -5.42
C GLY A 116 -16.62 20.45 -4.42
N VAL A 117 -16.45 21.78 -4.34
CA VAL A 117 -15.40 22.40 -3.50
C VAL A 117 -15.55 22.03 -2.02
N ARG A 118 -16.76 21.94 -1.49
CA ARG A 118 -16.98 21.57 -0.08
C ARG A 118 -16.52 20.15 0.19
N SER A 119 -16.94 19.22 -0.66
CA SER A 119 -16.52 17.83 -0.60
C SER A 119 -15.01 17.70 -0.73
N ASP A 120 -14.40 18.35 -1.71
CA ASP A 120 -12.96 18.29 -1.95
C ASP A 120 -12.16 18.82 -0.75
N ARG A 121 -12.62 19.90 -0.13
CA ARG A 121 -12.01 20.45 1.09
C ARG A 121 -12.15 19.52 2.29
N ALA A 122 -13.30 18.88 2.46
CA ALA A 122 -13.53 17.92 3.53
C ALA A 122 -12.59 16.71 3.38
N ILE A 123 -12.47 16.18 2.18
CA ILE A 123 -11.57 15.07 1.87
C ILE A 123 -10.10 15.47 2.12
N ALA A 124 -9.69 16.63 1.63
CA ALA A 124 -8.33 17.12 1.81
C ALA A 124 -7.96 17.30 3.30
N ALA A 125 -8.86 17.86 4.11
CA ALA A 125 -8.65 18.05 5.54
C ALA A 125 -8.55 16.72 6.29
N GLN A 126 -9.39 15.75 5.97
CA GLN A 126 -9.35 14.41 6.57
C GLN A 126 -8.09 13.65 6.15
N LEU A 127 -7.67 13.77 4.90
CA LEU A 127 -6.43 13.17 4.44
C LEU A 127 -5.21 13.78 5.18
N ASP A 128 -5.19 15.10 5.35
CA ASP A 128 -4.13 15.76 6.11
C ASP A 128 -4.04 15.23 7.55
N GLU A 129 -5.18 15.02 8.21
CA GLU A 129 -5.26 14.43 9.54
C GLU A 129 -4.67 13.01 9.56
N VAL A 130 -5.05 12.16 8.62
CA VAL A 130 -4.58 10.77 8.53
C VAL A 130 -3.10 10.71 8.19
N VAL A 131 -2.65 11.51 7.22
CA VAL A 131 -1.24 11.57 6.80
C VAL A 131 -0.36 12.08 7.94
N SER A 132 -0.80 13.09 8.66
CA SER A 132 -0.05 13.63 9.81
C SER A 132 0.08 12.60 10.94
N ALA A 133 -0.96 11.81 11.19
CA ALA A 133 -0.95 10.81 12.25
C ALA A 133 -0.16 9.55 11.88
N PHE A 134 -0.34 9.05 10.67
CA PHE A 134 0.26 7.78 10.24
C PHE A 134 1.59 7.94 9.51
N GLN A 135 1.81 9.07 8.84
CA GLN A 135 3.01 9.37 8.04
C GLN A 135 3.32 8.28 7.00
N PRO A 136 2.39 8.02 6.06
CA PRO A 136 2.59 6.99 5.06
C PRO A 136 3.68 7.37 4.05
N ASP A 137 4.42 6.38 3.57
CA ASP A 137 5.34 6.52 2.44
C ASP A 137 4.60 6.48 1.11
N GLN A 138 3.49 5.77 1.09
CA GLN A 138 2.68 5.56 -0.10
C GLN A 138 1.23 5.24 0.27
N ALA A 139 0.35 5.40 -0.71
CA ALA A 139 -1.05 5.04 -0.58
C ALA A 139 -1.52 4.12 -1.71
N ILE A 140 -2.53 3.34 -1.42
CA ILE A 140 -3.31 2.60 -2.40
C ILE A 140 -4.73 3.15 -2.35
N LEU A 141 -5.22 3.64 -3.48
CA LEU A 141 -6.61 4.09 -3.61
C LEU A 141 -7.46 2.93 -4.08
N VAL A 142 -8.51 2.61 -3.33
CA VAL A 142 -9.52 1.64 -3.71
C VAL A 142 -10.82 2.39 -4.05
N THR A 143 -11.34 2.17 -5.24
CA THR A 143 -12.43 2.96 -5.81
C THR A 143 -13.34 2.10 -6.68
N ASP A 144 -14.59 2.53 -6.87
CA ASP A 144 -15.50 1.97 -7.87
C ASP A 144 -15.30 2.58 -9.27
N GLY A 145 -14.41 3.54 -9.39
CA GLY A 145 -14.08 4.24 -10.64
C GLY A 145 -14.88 5.53 -10.86
N ALA A 146 -15.94 5.75 -10.11
CA ALA A 146 -16.67 7.01 -10.15
C ALA A 146 -15.81 8.12 -9.52
N GLU A 147 -15.78 9.26 -10.17
CA GLU A 147 -15.15 10.49 -9.65
C GLU A 147 -13.63 10.42 -9.37
N ASP A 148 -12.93 9.40 -9.85
CA ASP A 148 -11.47 9.26 -9.68
C ASP A 148 -10.71 10.51 -10.15
N GLU A 149 -11.13 11.12 -11.25
CA GLU A 149 -10.50 12.32 -11.81
C GLU A 149 -10.52 13.49 -10.82
N SER A 150 -11.53 13.59 -9.98
CA SER A 150 -11.67 14.64 -8.97
C SER A 150 -10.90 14.32 -7.70
N VAL A 151 -10.82 13.05 -7.32
CA VAL A 151 -10.22 12.59 -6.05
C VAL A 151 -8.71 12.43 -6.16
N LEU A 152 -8.21 11.90 -7.26
CA LEU A 152 -6.78 11.63 -7.46
C LEU A 152 -5.88 12.85 -7.22
N PRO A 153 -6.18 14.05 -7.75
CA PRO A 153 -5.35 15.23 -7.49
C PRO A 153 -5.29 15.62 -6.02
N ILE A 154 -6.37 15.42 -5.28
CA ILE A 154 -6.42 15.72 -3.83
C ILE A 154 -5.47 14.80 -3.08
N ILE A 155 -5.52 13.50 -3.37
CA ILE A 155 -4.71 12.49 -2.69
C ILE A 155 -3.23 12.68 -3.06
N THR A 156 -2.92 12.81 -4.34
CA THR A 156 -1.53 12.95 -4.82
C THR A 156 -0.84 14.23 -4.36
N SER A 157 -1.60 15.25 -3.97
CA SER A 157 -1.05 16.46 -3.38
C SER A 157 -0.42 16.24 -2.00
N GLN A 158 -0.76 15.17 -1.30
CA GLN A 158 -0.33 14.89 0.07
C GLN A 158 0.45 13.59 0.24
N VAL A 159 0.20 12.59 -0.60
CA VAL A 159 0.85 11.28 -0.53
C VAL A 159 1.00 10.69 -1.92
N ARG A 160 2.10 9.98 -2.14
CA ARG A 160 2.33 9.24 -3.38
C ARG A 160 1.35 8.07 -3.49
N ILE A 161 0.63 7.97 -4.60
CA ILE A 161 -0.18 6.79 -4.90
C ILE A 161 0.70 5.75 -5.59
N ASP A 162 0.80 4.58 -4.98
CA ASP A 162 1.51 3.43 -5.53
C ASP A 162 0.63 2.67 -6.52
N HIS A 163 -0.65 2.50 -6.19
CA HIS A 163 -1.59 1.73 -6.98
C HIS A 163 -3.03 2.23 -6.80
N VAL A 164 -3.82 2.13 -7.87
CA VAL A 164 -5.28 2.34 -7.84
C VAL A 164 -5.96 1.00 -8.12
N GLU A 165 -6.70 0.51 -7.15
CA GLU A 165 -7.50 -0.72 -7.26
C GLU A 165 -8.95 -0.37 -7.55
N LYS A 166 -9.45 -0.79 -8.72
CA LYS A 166 -10.86 -0.60 -9.09
C LYS A 166 -11.68 -1.81 -8.71
N VAL A 167 -12.72 -1.59 -7.93
CA VAL A 167 -13.71 -2.60 -7.58
C VAL A 167 -14.81 -2.60 -8.64
N ILE A 168 -14.93 -3.70 -9.37
CA ILE A 168 -15.96 -3.88 -10.38
C ILE A 168 -16.99 -4.85 -9.84
N VAL A 169 -18.24 -4.40 -9.71
CA VAL A 169 -19.34 -5.27 -9.34
C VAL A 169 -19.77 -6.06 -10.58
N ARG A 170 -19.61 -7.38 -10.50
CA ARG A 170 -20.09 -8.26 -11.55
C ARG A 170 -21.59 -8.48 -11.38
N GLN A 171 -22.38 -8.06 -12.35
CA GLN A 171 -23.76 -8.47 -12.43
C GLN A 171 -23.82 -9.85 -13.06
N SER A 172 -24.36 -10.83 -12.33
CA SER A 172 -24.69 -12.10 -12.96
C SER A 172 -25.85 -11.88 -13.93
N GLN A 173 -25.58 -12.11 -15.21
CA GLN A 173 -26.65 -12.26 -16.19
C GLN A 173 -27.25 -13.63 -15.97
N GLY A 174 -28.35 -13.68 -15.25
CA GLY A 174 -29.15 -14.88 -15.07
C GLY A 174 -30.02 -15.13 -16.27
#